data_df993290195acf13dfe1c3a31465b085
#
_entry.id   df993290195acf13dfe1c3a31465b085
#
_cell.length_a   1.000
_cell.length_b   1.000
_cell.length_c   1.000
_cell.angle_alpha   90.00
_cell.angle_beta   90.00
_cell.angle_gamma   90.00
#
_symmetry.space_group_name_H-M   'P 1'
#
loop_
_entity.id
_entity.type
_entity.pdbx_description
1 polymer ?
#
loop_
_entity_poly.entity_id
_entity_poly.type
_entity_poly.pdbx_seq_one_letter_code
_entity_poly.pdbx_strand_id
1 'polypeptide(L)'
;LLWHEQTSNWFFRKNYDGNAAYVTPEIMDERIDYYITNVMKHVYSSKYRDIVYCWDVVNEYHHMTECICRIQGTSSPLDPEGISKDKPETVKCFYEVYKDAIFEDPSDPAHSPVKTNPAYVKKAFMAAYKVLEEYGLTDSVELVYNDYDTNWPEVRATALAVTSYINTKDELNPNGDKLVTTIGMQTHDRLGDTRWSITSHEAAMEAFREAGMNFQVTEMDLNRNGRSDAEQLQYWSDFVALIIKEAKKGANITGFTWWGLYDSKSWLGTNGSPLLCGTSVKDKKPAYYKVISTAYEHYWD
;
A
#
# COMPACT_ATOMS: atom_id res chain seq x y z
N LEU A 1 -1.15 9.15 -2.75
CA LEU A 1 -1.58 10.51 -2.40
C LEU A 1 -1.50 10.76 -0.89
N LEU A 2 -2.10 9.90 -0.07
CA LEU A 2 -2.04 10.02 1.39
C LEU A 2 -1.16 8.93 1.99
N TRP A 3 -0.11 9.32 2.69
CA TRP A 3 0.73 8.42 3.46
C TRP A 3 1.22 9.12 4.73
N HIS A 4 0.91 8.59 5.89
CA HIS A 4 1.21 9.21 7.18
C HIS A 4 2.72 9.46 7.40
N GLU A 5 3.59 8.53 6.97
CA GLU A 5 5.04 8.65 7.16
C GLU A 5 5.68 9.78 6.32
N GLN A 6 5.17 10.04 5.12
CA GLN A 6 5.73 11.05 4.21
C GLN A 6 4.96 12.37 4.20
N THR A 7 3.75 12.41 4.81
CA THR A 7 3.00 13.65 4.94
C THR A 7 3.71 14.60 5.92
N SER A 8 3.92 15.84 5.52
CA SER A 8 4.59 16.83 6.35
C SER A 8 3.82 17.13 7.63
N ASN A 9 4.51 17.29 8.78
CA ASN A 9 3.89 17.52 10.07
C ASN A 9 2.92 18.72 10.09
N TRP A 10 3.25 19.80 9.38
CA TRP A 10 2.40 20.99 9.28
C TRP A 10 1.00 20.69 8.68
N PHE A 11 0.87 19.62 7.86
CA PHE A 11 -0.40 19.23 7.27
C PHE A 11 -1.44 18.81 8.32
N PHE A 12 -0.97 18.27 9.45
CA PHE A 12 -1.81 17.84 10.56
C PHE A 12 -2.10 18.96 11.58
N ARG A 13 -1.47 20.13 11.46
CA ARG A 13 -1.44 21.16 12.51
C ARG A 13 -2.26 22.40 12.15
N LYS A 14 -2.76 23.10 13.19
CA LYS A 14 -3.46 24.36 13.02
C LYS A 14 -2.56 25.40 12.35
N ASN A 15 -3.15 26.21 11.49
CA ASN A 15 -2.48 27.29 10.76
C ASN A 15 -1.27 26.83 9.93
N TYR A 16 -1.15 25.52 9.63
CA TYR A 16 0.02 24.93 8.97
C TYR A 16 1.34 25.17 9.73
N ASP A 17 1.27 25.39 11.04
CA ASP A 17 2.44 25.52 11.91
C ASP A 17 2.75 24.16 12.54
N GLY A 18 3.89 23.56 12.22
CA GLY A 18 4.32 22.26 12.71
C GLY A 18 4.41 22.14 14.24
N ASN A 19 4.42 23.26 14.97
CA ASN A 19 4.46 23.32 16.43
C ASN A 19 3.07 23.54 17.07
N ALA A 20 2.05 23.84 16.27
CA ALA A 20 0.69 24.06 16.78
C ALA A 20 -0.01 22.74 17.14
N ALA A 21 -1.16 22.84 17.80
CA ALA A 21 -2.03 21.69 18.07
C ALA A 21 -2.54 21.06 16.76
N TYR A 22 -2.94 19.79 16.82
CA TYR A 22 -3.61 19.12 15.70
C TYR A 22 -4.90 19.83 15.30
N VAL A 23 -5.24 19.72 14.03
CA VAL A 23 -6.55 20.18 13.53
C VAL A 23 -7.67 19.24 13.94
N THR A 24 -8.91 19.67 13.79
CA THR A 24 -10.07 18.81 13.97
C THR A 24 -10.26 17.88 12.76
N PRO A 25 -11.03 16.77 12.89
CA PRO A 25 -11.38 15.90 11.78
C PRO A 25 -11.97 16.64 10.58
N GLU A 26 -12.86 17.61 10.81
CA GLU A 26 -13.52 18.37 9.75
C GLU A 26 -12.51 19.18 8.92
N ILE A 27 -11.58 19.86 9.60
CA ILE A 27 -10.52 20.61 8.90
C ILE A 27 -9.58 19.67 8.16
N MET A 28 -9.32 18.48 8.69
CA MET A 28 -8.49 17.50 8.01
C MET A 28 -9.20 16.94 6.77
N ASP A 29 -10.49 16.67 6.84
CA ASP A 29 -11.29 16.25 5.70
C ASP A 29 -11.23 17.28 4.57
N GLU A 30 -11.38 18.58 4.89
CA GLU A 30 -11.24 19.67 3.92
C GLU A 30 -9.83 19.71 3.30
N ARG A 31 -8.78 19.47 4.08
CA ARG A 31 -7.40 19.44 3.58
C ARG A 31 -7.14 18.26 2.67
N ILE A 32 -7.65 17.09 3.02
CA ILE A 32 -7.55 15.87 2.20
C ILE A 32 -8.24 16.09 0.86
N ASP A 33 -9.49 16.56 0.88
CA ASP A 33 -10.25 16.84 -0.33
C ASP A 33 -9.54 17.87 -1.21
N TYR A 34 -9.13 18.99 -0.63
CA TYR A 34 -8.41 20.05 -1.35
C TYR A 34 -7.09 19.52 -1.97
N TYR A 35 -6.30 18.79 -1.20
CA TYR A 35 -5.02 18.26 -1.66
C TYR A 35 -5.20 17.28 -2.82
N ILE A 36 -6.02 16.25 -2.65
CA ILE A 36 -6.24 15.21 -3.67
C ILE A 36 -6.82 15.84 -4.94
N THR A 37 -7.85 16.64 -4.79
CA THR A 37 -8.52 17.30 -5.92
C THR A 37 -7.54 18.14 -6.73
N ASN A 38 -6.73 18.97 -6.08
CA ASN A 38 -5.83 19.88 -6.79
C ASN A 38 -4.63 19.14 -7.42
N VAL A 39 -4.06 18.13 -6.74
CA VAL A 39 -2.97 17.33 -7.31
C VAL A 39 -3.44 16.60 -8.57
N MET A 40 -4.57 15.91 -8.50
CA MET A 40 -5.08 15.15 -9.64
C MET A 40 -5.52 16.08 -10.79
N LYS A 41 -6.24 17.18 -10.50
CA LYS A 41 -6.59 18.18 -11.52
C LYS A 41 -5.38 18.80 -12.19
N HIS A 42 -4.30 19.07 -11.42
CA HIS A 42 -3.06 19.56 -12.00
C HIS A 42 -2.48 18.56 -13.02
N VAL A 43 -2.44 17.28 -12.68
CA VAL A 43 -1.94 16.24 -13.59
C VAL A 43 -2.83 16.11 -14.81
N TYR A 44 -4.16 16.00 -14.63
CA TYR A 44 -5.09 15.80 -15.75
C TYR A 44 -5.30 17.03 -16.64
N SER A 45 -4.96 18.23 -16.15
CA SER A 45 -4.88 19.44 -16.96
C SER A 45 -3.57 19.57 -17.75
N SER A 46 -2.60 18.68 -17.49
CA SER A 46 -1.28 18.71 -18.13
C SER A 46 -1.26 17.87 -19.42
N LYS A 47 -0.18 18.03 -20.20
CA LYS A 47 0.10 17.18 -21.38
C LYS A 47 0.42 15.72 -21.03
N TYR A 48 0.58 15.40 -19.75
CA TYR A 48 0.96 14.07 -19.27
C TYR A 48 -0.23 13.26 -18.72
N ARG A 49 -1.45 13.78 -18.87
CA ARG A 49 -2.67 13.15 -18.33
C ARG A 49 -2.83 11.69 -18.77
N ASP A 50 -2.45 11.35 -19.98
CA ASP A 50 -2.72 10.04 -20.56
C ASP A 50 -1.67 8.96 -20.17
N ILE A 51 -0.64 9.33 -19.39
CA ILE A 51 0.36 8.36 -18.91
C ILE A 51 0.08 7.86 -17.50
N VAL A 52 -0.86 8.50 -16.79
CA VAL A 52 -1.24 8.08 -15.43
C VAL A 52 -2.38 7.09 -15.52
N TYR A 53 -2.13 5.85 -15.13
CA TYR A 53 -3.11 4.76 -15.19
C TYR A 53 -3.62 4.33 -13.80
N CYS A 54 -2.95 4.76 -12.73
CA CYS A 54 -3.40 4.48 -11.37
C CYS A 54 -2.91 5.53 -10.36
N TRP A 55 -3.58 5.59 -9.21
CA TRP A 55 -3.19 6.38 -8.05
C TRP A 55 -3.24 5.55 -6.78
N ASP A 56 -2.14 5.47 -6.05
CA ASP A 56 -2.15 5.04 -4.65
C ASP A 56 -2.81 6.15 -3.84
N VAL A 57 -4.12 6.02 -3.61
CA VAL A 57 -4.90 7.07 -2.93
C VAL A 57 -4.55 7.11 -1.46
N VAL A 58 -4.52 5.94 -0.81
CA VAL A 58 -4.09 5.78 0.57
C VAL A 58 -3.06 4.67 0.66
N ASN A 59 -1.94 4.99 1.31
CA ASN A 59 -0.84 4.08 1.57
C ASN A 59 -0.77 3.72 3.05
N GLU A 60 -0.65 2.41 3.35
CA GLU A 60 -0.30 1.85 4.66
C GLU A 60 -1.29 2.19 5.78
N TYR A 61 -2.59 2.15 5.49
CA TYR A 61 -3.60 2.40 6.53
C TYR A 61 -3.54 1.35 7.66
N HIS A 62 -3.35 0.06 7.34
CA HIS A 62 -3.21 -0.98 8.36
C HIS A 62 -2.05 -0.65 9.31
N HIS A 63 -0.92 -0.24 8.74
CA HIS A 63 0.31 0.03 9.49
C HIS A 63 0.31 1.39 10.23
N MET A 64 -0.74 2.18 10.10
CA MET A 64 -0.96 3.33 10.98
C MET A 64 -1.08 2.90 12.47
N THR A 65 -1.35 1.62 12.75
CA THR A 65 -1.28 1.07 14.10
C THR A 65 0.10 1.23 14.74
N GLU A 66 1.17 1.27 13.96
CA GLU A 66 2.51 1.57 14.46
C GLU A 66 2.60 2.97 15.07
N CYS A 67 1.94 3.96 14.46
CA CYS A 67 1.83 5.31 15.04
C CYS A 67 1.16 5.27 16.41
N ILE A 68 0.10 4.48 16.56
CA ILE A 68 -0.61 4.31 17.83
C ILE A 68 0.31 3.71 18.88
N CYS A 69 1.03 2.64 18.53
CA CYS A 69 1.98 1.99 19.44
C CYS A 69 3.09 2.95 19.87
N ARG A 70 3.64 3.74 18.96
CA ARG A 70 4.64 4.78 19.28
C ARG A 70 4.11 5.81 20.26
N ILE A 71 2.88 6.29 20.05
CA ILE A 71 2.25 7.28 20.94
C ILE A 71 2.01 6.69 22.33
N GLN A 72 1.54 5.45 22.39
CA GLN A 72 1.21 4.79 23.65
C GLN A 72 2.42 4.19 24.36
N GLY A 73 3.53 3.98 23.66
CA GLY A 73 4.70 3.27 24.16
C GLY A 73 4.43 1.78 24.39
N THR A 74 3.60 1.19 23.55
CA THR A 74 3.23 -0.23 23.58
C THR A 74 3.88 -0.98 22.43
N SER A 75 4.06 -2.30 22.58
CA SER A 75 4.52 -3.16 21.51
C SER A 75 3.39 -3.39 20.50
N SER A 76 3.74 -3.44 19.22
CA SER A 76 2.88 -3.85 18.12
C SER A 76 3.10 -5.33 17.80
N PRO A 77 2.11 -6.05 17.26
CA PRO A 77 2.35 -7.35 16.65
C PRO A 77 3.41 -7.32 15.53
N LEU A 78 3.59 -6.16 14.89
CA LEU A 78 4.59 -5.91 13.84
C LEU A 78 5.96 -5.51 14.40
N ASP A 79 6.01 -5.04 15.65
CA ASP A 79 7.24 -4.73 16.39
C ASP A 79 7.16 -5.29 17.82
N PRO A 80 7.44 -6.58 18.01
CA PRO A 80 7.33 -7.23 19.31
C PRO A 80 8.39 -6.78 20.32
N GLU A 81 9.47 -6.12 19.90
CA GLU A 81 10.54 -5.64 20.79
C GLU A 81 10.14 -4.36 21.56
N GLY A 82 9.06 -3.75 21.14
CA GLY A 82 8.52 -2.55 21.76
C GLY A 82 9.15 -1.26 21.21
N ILE A 83 8.30 -0.39 20.70
CA ILE A 83 8.71 0.90 20.20
C ILE A 83 8.91 1.85 21.37
N SER A 84 10.02 2.56 21.39
CA SER A 84 10.20 3.63 22.37
C SER A 84 9.13 4.69 22.17
N LYS A 85 8.51 5.15 23.26
CA LYS A 85 7.44 6.15 23.21
C LYS A 85 7.95 7.45 22.59
N ASP A 86 7.50 7.73 21.38
CA ASP A 86 7.74 9.00 20.74
C ASP A 86 6.89 10.10 21.41
N LYS A 87 7.38 11.32 21.35
CA LYS A 87 6.57 12.45 21.77
C LYS A 87 5.38 12.60 20.81
N PRO A 88 4.14 12.67 21.31
CA PRO A 88 2.96 12.77 20.45
C PRO A 88 3.04 13.87 19.40
N GLU A 89 3.68 14.99 19.74
CA GLU A 89 3.89 16.12 18.84
C GLU A 89 4.83 15.83 17.65
N THR A 90 5.59 14.74 17.67
CA THR A 90 6.48 14.34 16.59
C THR A 90 5.87 13.28 15.67
N VAL A 91 4.80 12.63 16.11
CA VAL A 91 4.16 11.56 15.34
C VAL A 91 3.30 12.17 14.23
N LYS A 92 3.59 11.78 13.00
CA LYS A 92 2.91 12.25 11.78
C LYS A 92 1.90 11.21 11.36
N CYS A 93 0.75 11.13 12.01
CA CYS A 93 -0.27 10.19 11.58
C CYS A 93 -1.67 10.75 11.72
N PHE A 94 -2.57 10.20 10.94
CA PHE A 94 -3.99 10.56 10.98
C PHE A 94 -4.66 10.15 12.29
N TYR A 95 -4.08 9.21 13.04
CA TYR A 95 -4.62 8.76 14.32
C TYR A 95 -4.88 9.92 15.29
N GLU A 96 -3.91 10.83 15.48
CA GLU A 96 -4.06 11.95 16.44
C GLU A 96 -5.18 12.93 16.04
N VAL A 97 -5.52 12.97 14.76
CA VAL A 97 -6.64 13.80 14.27
C VAL A 97 -7.97 13.08 14.45
N TYR A 98 -8.01 11.77 14.18
CA TYR A 98 -9.26 11.00 14.09
C TYR A 98 -9.48 10.01 15.23
N LYS A 99 -8.61 9.95 16.25
CA LYS A 99 -8.65 8.93 17.30
C LYS A 99 -10.01 8.72 17.94
N ASP A 100 -10.73 9.81 18.19
CA ASP A 100 -12.05 9.76 18.82
C ASP A 100 -13.16 9.27 17.87
N ALA A 101 -12.90 9.28 16.56
CA ALA A 101 -13.85 8.86 15.52
C ALA A 101 -13.52 7.47 14.94
N ILE A 102 -12.27 7.01 15.04
CA ILE A 102 -11.80 5.81 14.35
C ILE A 102 -11.56 4.64 15.32
N PHE A 103 -11.12 4.92 16.56
CA PHE A 103 -10.62 3.90 17.48
C PHE A 103 -11.50 3.79 18.73
N GLU A 104 -12.81 3.67 18.53
CA GLU A 104 -13.78 3.58 19.64
C GLU A 104 -13.82 2.21 20.33
N ASP A 105 -13.10 1.19 19.84
CA ASP A 105 -13.08 -0.12 20.52
C ASP A 105 -11.81 -0.28 21.38
N PRO A 106 -11.85 0.17 22.65
CA PRO A 106 -10.74 -0.01 23.57
C PRO A 106 -10.53 -1.49 23.95
N SER A 107 -11.43 -2.39 23.54
CA SER A 107 -11.34 -3.82 23.79
C SER A 107 -10.56 -4.58 22.73
N ASP A 108 -10.18 -3.93 21.63
CA ASP A 108 -9.30 -4.54 20.62
C ASP A 108 -7.84 -4.45 21.07
N PRO A 109 -7.25 -5.53 21.62
CA PRO A 109 -5.87 -5.49 22.12
C PRO A 109 -4.82 -5.29 21.02
N ALA A 110 -5.20 -5.50 19.75
CA ALA A 110 -4.34 -5.32 18.59
C ALA A 110 -4.51 -3.95 17.93
N HIS A 111 -5.42 -3.09 18.43
CA HIS A 111 -5.82 -1.84 17.76
C HIS A 111 -6.09 -2.06 16.28
N SER A 112 -6.77 -3.16 15.96
CA SER A 112 -7.01 -3.57 14.57
C SER A 112 -7.85 -2.54 13.84
N PRO A 113 -7.33 -1.90 12.78
CA PRO A 113 -8.10 -0.97 11.97
C PRO A 113 -9.29 -1.64 11.25
N VAL A 114 -9.37 -2.97 11.24
CA VAL A 114 -10.48 -3.73 10.63
C VAL A 114 -11.82 -3.42 11.30
N LYS A 115 -11.81 -3.08 12.60
CA LYS A 115 -13.04 -2.78 13.36
C LYS A 115 -13.43 -1.32 13.33
N THR A 116 -12.65 -0.47 12.71
CA THR A 116 -12.89 0.97 12.66
C THR A 116 -13.30 1.37 11.25
N ASN A 117 -14.37 2.12 11.13
CA ASN A 117 -14.82 2.65 9.86
C ASN A 117 -13.92 3.85 9.47
N PRO A 118 -12.93 3.67 8.60
CA PRO A 118 -11.99 4.74 8.28
C PRO A 118 -12.64 5.77 7.34
N ALA A 119 -13.56 6.58 7.89
CA ALA A 119 -14.34 7.53 7.08
C ALA A 119 -13.45 8.48 6.27
N TYR A 120 -12.32 8.93 6.83
CA TYR A 120 -11.39 9.80 6.11
C TYR A 120 -10.74 9.08 4.90
N VAL A 121 -10.50 7.75 5.01
CA VAL A 121 -9.99 6.96 3.88
C VAL A 121 -11.02 6.92 2.77
N LYS A 122 -12.28 6.63 3.10
CA LYS A 122 -13.38 6.65 2.13
C LYS A 122 -13.56 8.03 1.49
N LYS A 123 -13.47 9.13 2.28
CA LYS A 123 -13.50 10.50 1.77
C LYS A 123 -12.35 10.80 0.79
N ALA A 124 -11.16 10.28 1.08
CA ALA A 124 -10.02 10.40 0.17
C ALA A 124 -10.28 9.72 -1.18
N PHE A 125 -10.80 8.49 -1.17
CA PHE A 125 -11.17 7.79 -2.39
C PHE A 125 -12.32 8.50 -3.13
N MET A 126 -13.30 9.03 -2.41
CA MET A 126 -14.39 9.81 -3.02
C MET A 126 -13.86 11.08 -3.68
N ALA A 127 -12.92 11.81 -3.05
CA ALA A 127 -12.30 12.99 -3.65
C ALA A 127 -11.57 12.64 -4.96
N ALA A 128 -10.79 11.55 -4.95
CA ALA A 128 -10.09 11.06 -6.14
C ALA A 128 -11.07 10.63 -7.24
N TYR A 129 -12.10 9.86 -6.88
CA TYR A 129 -13.11 9.38 -7.81
C TYR A 129 -13.86 10.53 -8.52
N LYS A 130 -14.25 11.56 -7.77
CA LYS A 130 -14.91 12.75 -8.34
C LYS A 130 -14.05 13.47 -9.38
N VAL A 131 -12.74 13.50 -9.18
CA VAL A 131 -11.83 14.05 -10.20
C VAL A 131 -11.80 13.15 -11.43
N LEU A 132 -11.71 11.82 -11.27
CA LEU A 132 -11.77 10.92 -12.41
C LEU A 132 -13.10 11.05 -13.17
N GLU A 133 -14.21 11.19 -12.45
CA GLU A 133 -15.55 11.40 -13.04
C GLU A 133 -15.58 12.72 -13.86
N GLU A 134 -15.07 13.82 -13.29
CA GLU A 134 -15.00 15.13 -13.99
C GLU A 134 -14.21 15.06 -15.30
N TYR A 135 -13.18 14.22 -15.36
CA TYR A 135 -12.33 14.05 -16.54
C TYR A 135 -12.73 12.85 -17.42
N GLY A 136 -13.77 12.10 -17.07
CA GLY A 136 -14.24 10.92 -17.81
C GLY A 136 -13.24 9.75 -17.79
N LEU A 137 -12.57 9.52 -16.66
CA LEU A 137 -11.45 8.57 -16.50
C LEU A 137 -11.75 7.41 -15.54
N THR A 138 -12.97 7.30 -15.04
CA THR A 138 -13.36 6.27 -14.04
C THR A 138 -13.15 4.82 -14.53
N ASP A 139 -13.23 4.59 -15.84
CA ASP A 139 -13.05 3.28 -16.44
C ASP A 139 -11.60 2.99 -16.88
N SER A 140 -10.71 3.98 -16.84
CA SER A 140 -9.37 3.90 -17.41
C SER A 140 -8.24 4.13 -16.40
N VAL A 141 -8.57 4.68 -15.23
CA VAL A 141 -7.60 4.95 -14.16
C VAL A 141 -8.02 4.25 -12.88
N GLU A 142 -7.12 3.46 -12.32
CA GLU A 142 -7.38 2.73 -11.10
C GLU A 142 -7.12 3.56 -9.85
N LEU A 143 -7.97 3.43 -8.85
CA LEU A 143 -7.74 3.93 -7.50
C LEU A 143 -7.34 2.77 -6.60
N VAL A 144 -6.15 2.87 -6.02
CA VAL A 144 -5.45 1.80 -5.33
C VAL A 144 -5.39 2.06 -3.83
N TYR A 145 -5.72 1.04 -3.04
CA TYR A 145 -5.33 0.93 -1.64
C TYR A 145 -4.01 0.16 -1.58
N ASN A 146 -2.92 0.79 -1.17
CA ASN A 146 -1.58 0.19 -1.16
C ASN A 146 -1.08 -0.08 0.26
N ASP A 147 -0.56 -1.28 0.50
CA ASP A 147 -0.02 -1.63 1.81
C ASP A 147 1.07 -2.71 1.71
N TYR A 148 1.95 -2.81 2.72
CA TYR A 148 2.92 -3.89 2.80
C TYR A 148 2.37 -5.08 3.60
N ASP A 149 3.03 -6.22 3.53
CA ASP A 149 2.66 -7.46 4.20
C ASP A 149 1.20 -7.94 3.93
N THR A 150 0.61 -7.53 2.82
CA THR A 150 -0.76 -7.91 2.43
C THR A 150 -0.95 -9.42 2.24
N ASN A 151 0.13 -10.17 2.13
CA ASN A 151 0.17 -11.63 2.16
C ASN A 151 -0.05 -12.22 3.57
N TRP A 152 0.10 -11.42 4.64
CA TRP A 152 -0.19 -11.86 5.98
C TRP A 152 -1.70 -11.86 6.25
N PRO A 153 -2.24 -12.86 6.97
CA PRO A 153 -3.69 -13.00 7.15
C PRO A 153 -4.37 -11.77 7.73
N GLU A 154 -3.76 -11.13 8.73
CA GLU A 154 -4.29 -9.94 9.42
C GLU A 154 -4.28 -8.70 8.52
N VAL A 155 -3.19 -8.45 7.79
CA VAL A 155 -3.09 -7.31 6.86
C VAL A 155 -4.03 -7.49 5.68
N ARG A 156 -4.08 -8.71 5.12
CA ARG A 156 -5.03 -9.08 4.07
C ARG A 156 -6.48 -8.87 4.51
N ALA A 157 -6.82 -9.29 5.73
CA ALA A 157 -8.17 -9.09 6.27
C ALA A 157 -8.52 -7.60 6.37
N THR A 158 -7.58 -6.76 6.80
CA THR A 158 -7.75 -5.30 6.81
C THR A 158 -7.95 -4.75 5.40
N ALA A 159 -7.10 -5.12 4.45
CA ALA A 159 -7.20 -4.64 3.07
C ALA A 159 -8.57 -4.95 2.46
N LEU A 160 -9.07 -6.18 2.66
CA LEU A 160 -10.40 -6.59 2.20
C LEU A 160 -11.53 -5.84 2.92
N ALA A 161 -11.45 -5.67 4.23
CA ALA A 161 -12.47 -4.98 5.01
C ALA A 161 -12.54 -3.49 4.63
N VAL A 162 -11.39 -2.82 4.52
CA VAL A 162 -11.30 -1.40 4.17
C VAL A 162 -11.79 -1.15 2.75
N THR A 163 -11.36 -1.95 1.77
CA THR A 163 -11.83 -1.80 0.38
C THR A 163 -13.32 -2.09 0.23
N SER A 164 -13.84 -3.08 0.96
CA SER A 164 -15.28 -3.33 1.03
C SER A 164 -16.04 -2.14 1.62
N TYR A 165 -15.57 -1.58 2.73
CA TYR A 165 -16.16 -0.40 3.35
C TYR A 165 -16.14 0.83 2.42
N ILE A 166 -15.03 1.08 1.74
CA ILE A 166 -14.91 2.20 0.79
C ILE A 166 -15.99 2.09 -0.30
N ASN A 167 -16.23 0.90 -0.82
CA ASN A 167 -17.19 0.64 -1.89
C ASN A 167 -18.65 0.50 -1.40
N THR A 168 -18.90 0.47 -0.09
CA THR A 168 -20.26 0.35 0.45
C THR A 168 -21.08 1.59 0.10
N LYS A 169 -22.33 1.38 -0.32
CA LYS A 169 -23.30 2.45 -0.51
C LYS A 169 -23.77 2.98 0.85
N ASP A 170 -23.51 4.26 1.11
CA ASP A 170 -23.91 4.97 2.31
C ASP A 170 -23.99 6.50 2.04
N GLU A 171 -24.03 7.32 3.09
CA GLU A 171 -24.07 8.78 2.97
C GLU A 171 -22.84 9.38 2.25
N LEU A 172 -21.66 8.75 2.39
CA LEU A 172 -20.42 9.18 1.74
C LEU A 172 -20.33 8.71 0.27
N ASN A 173 -20.99 7.61 -0.06
CA ASN A 173 -21.06 7.02 -1.40
C ASN A 173 -22.51 6.73 -1.78
N PRO A 174 -23.34 7.75 -2.01
CA PRO A 174 -24.81 7.59 -2.16
C PRO A 174 -25.20 6.82 -3.42
N ASN A 175 -24.37 6.78 -4.44
CA ASN A 175 -24.63 6.01 -5.65
C ASN A 175 -24.23 4.54 -5.50
N GLY A 176 -23.30 4.22 -4.60
CA GLY A 176 -22.67 2.91 -4.49
C GLY A 176 -21.64 2.68 -5.59
N ASP A 177 -20.93 3.74 -5.97
CA ASP A 177 -19.87 3.68 -6.96
C ASP A 177 -18.71 2.82 -6.46
N LYS A 178 -18.00 2.14 -7.36
CA LYS A 178 -16.80 1.38 -7.02
C LYS A 178 -15.60 2.34 -6.92
N LEU A 179 -15.42 2.92 -5.74
CA LEU A 179 -14.41 3.96 -5.49
C LEU A 179 -12.98 3.41 -5.44
N VAL A 180 -12.80 2.18 -4.98
CA VAL A 180 -11.50 1.48 -5.00
C VAL A 180 -11.65 0.23 -5.85
N THR A 181 -10.76 0.06 -6.81
CA THR A 181 -10.79 -1.07 -7.75
C THR A 181 -9.67 -2.05 -7.50
N THR A 182 -8.58 -1.62 -6.86
CA THR A 182 -7.32 -2.34 -6.85
C THR A 182 -6.67 -2.32 -5.47
N ILE A 183 -6.12 -3.47 -5.06
CA ILE A 183 -5.26 -3.59 -3.90
C ILE A 183 -3.81 -3.61 -4.38
N GLY A 184 -3.00 -2.70 -3.86
CA GLY A 184 -1.55 -2.68 -4.05
C GLY A 184 -0.87 -3.55 -3.00
N MET A 185 -0.10 -4.52 -3.47
CA MET A 185 0.76 -5.38 -2.68
C MET A 185 2.19 -4.82 -2.79
N GLN A 186 2.70 -4.15 -1.76
CA GLN A 186 4.07 -3.61 -1.81
C GLN A 186 5.11 -4.71 -2.02
N THR A 187 4.97 -5.82 -1.33
CA THR A 187 5.81 -7.00 -1.52
C THR A 187 7.29 -6.72 -1.20
N HIS A 188 7.53 -6.13 -0.03
CA HIS A 188 8.87 -5.98 0.57
C HIS A 188 9.24 -7.28 1.29
N ASP A 189 9.71 -8.27 0.54
CA ASP A 189 9.85 -9.62 1.02
C ASP A 189 11.20 -9.90 1.69
N ARG A 190 11.19 -10.88 2.59
CA ARG A 190 12.39 -11.37 3.27
C ARG A 190 12.53 -12.87 3.11
N LEU A 191 13.60 -13.29 2.47
CA LEU A 191 13.87 -14.71 2.22
C LEU A 191 14.12 -15.48 3.53
N GLY A 192 13.55 -16.68 3.61
CA GLY A 192 13.74 -17.59 4.75
C GLY A 192 12.78 -17.37 5.93
N ASP A 193 11.84 -16.44 5.82
CA ASP A 193 10.72 -16.30 6.76
C ASP A 193 9.42 -16.79 6.09
N THR A 194 8.69 -17.65 6.77
CA THR A 194 7.48 -18.28 6.24
C THR A 194 6.34 -17.31 5.97
N ARG A 195 6.36 -16.16 6.61
CA ARG A 195 5.35 -15.11 6.40
C ARG A 195 5.41 -14.53 4.99
N TRP A 196 6.61 -14.46 4.39
CA TRP A 196 6.82 -14.07 2.99
C TRP A 196 7.05 -15.27 2.09
N SER A 197 6.25 -16.34 2.25
CA SER A 197 6.32 -17.51 1.41
C SER A 197 5.47 -17.33 0.15
N ILE A 198 5.81 -18.06 -0.89
CA ILE A 198 5.00 -18.13 -2.12
C ILE A 198 3.56 -18.56 -1.81
N THR A 199 3.38 -19.50 -0.88
CA THR A 199 2.04 -19.94 -0.45
C THR A 199 1.24 -18.83 0.24
N SER A 200 1.89 -17.97 1.03
CA SER A 200 1.17 -16.84 1.66
C SER A 200 0.75 -15.79 0.64
N HIS A 201 1.58 -15.53 -0.37
CA HIS A 201 1.22 -14.67 -1.49
C HIS A 201 0.09 -15.27 -2.33
N GLU A 202 0.15 -16.57 -2.64
CA GLU A 202 -0.94 -17.25 -3.35
C GLU A 202 -2.27 -17.10 -2.61
N ALA A 203 -2.29 -17.33 -1.30
CA ALA A 203 -3.48 -17.16 -0.49
C ALA A 203 -4.03 -15.71 -0.48
N ALA A 204 -3.16 -14.71 -0.56
CA ALA A 204 -3.58 -13.32 -0.67
C ALA A 204 -4.19 -13.01 -2.05
N MET A 205 -3.52 -13.42 -3.12
CA MET A 205 -3.97 -13.18 -4.49
C MET A 205 -5.30 -13.89 -4.77
N GLU A 206 -5.47 -15.14 -4.27
CA GLU A 206 -6.75 -15.85 -4.34
C GLU A 206 -7.87 -15.10 -3.61
N ALA A 207 -7.62 -14.62 -2.39
CA ALA A 207 -8.60 -13.89 -1.62
C ALA A 207 -9.02 -12.56 -2.31
N PHE A 208 -8.06 -11.83 -2.90
CA PHE A 208 -8.35 -10.60 -3.64
C PHE A 208 -9.16 -10.88 -4.91
N ARG A 209 -8.80 -11.91 -5.67
CA ARG A 209 -9.54 -12.37 -6.84
C ARG A 209 -10.98 -12.77 -6.49
N GLU A 210 -11.16 -13.54 -5.41
CA GLU A 210 -12.48 -13.98 -4.93
C GLU A 210 -13.36 -12.81 -4.46
N ALA A 211 -12.74 -11.76 -3.90
CA ALA A 211 -13.41 -10.52 -3.54
C ALA A 211 -13.73 -9.62 -4.75
N GLY A 212 -13.35 -10.02 -5.97
CA GLY A 212 -13.55 -9.22 -7.18
C GLY A 212 -12.67 -7.95 -7.24
N MET A 213 -11.54 -7.97 -6.54
CA MET A 213 -10.56 -6.89 -6.57
C MET A 213 -9.47 -7.18 -7.60
N ASN A 214 -9.08 -6.15 -8.34
CA ASN A 214 -7.81 -6.16 -9.05
C ASN A 214 -6.68 -6.10 -8.04
N PHE A 215 -5.47 -6.48 -8.43
CA PHE A 215 -4.29 -6.20 -7.61
C PHE A 215 -3.06 -5.87 -8.45
N GLN A 216 -2.13 -5.18 -7.82
CA GLN A 216 -0.82 -4.85 -8.38
C GLN A 216 0.26 -5.27 -7.39
N VAL A 217 1.40 -5.71 -7.90
CA VAL A 217 2.65 -5.75 -7.15
C VAL A 217 3.30 -4.38 -7.33
N THR A 218 3.34 -3.58 -6.27
CA THR A 218 3.65 -2.15 -6.38
C THR A 218 5.09 -1.79 -6.06
N GLU A 219 5.78 -2.56 -5.21
CA GLU A 219 7.07 -2.17 -4.64
C GLU A 219 8.03 -3.35 -4.44
N MET A 220 7.96 -4.36 -5.33
CA MET A 220 8.69 -5.61 -5.14
C MET A 220 10.19 -5.40 -4.92
N ASP A 221 10.66 -5.85 -3.79
CA ASP A 221 12.05 -6.12 -3.49
C ASP A 221 12.18 -7.35 -2.58
N LEU A 222 13.34 -7.99 -2.59
CA LEU A 222 13.56 -9.24 -1.86
C LEU A 222 14.85 -9.19 -1.06
N ASN A 223 14.74 -8.96 0.24
CA ASN A 223 15.89 -9.06 1.13
C ASN A 223 16.35 -10.51 1.24
N ARG A 224 17.56 -10.79 0.76
CA ARG A 224 18.14 -12.13 0.82
C ARG A 224 18.32 -12.67 2.25
N ASN A 225 18.45 -11.80 3.24
CA ASN A 225 18.47 -12.15 4.66
C ASN A 225 19.51 -13.26 5.00
N GLY A 226 20.71 -13.17 4.44
CA GLY A 226 21.78 -14.13 4.65
C GLY A 226 21.63 -15.48 3.93
N ARG A 227 20.57 -15.67 3.16
CA ARG A 227 20.37 -16.87 2.33
C ARG A 227 21.25 -16.85 1.08
N SER A 228 21.36 -17.99 0.42
CA SER A 228 22.17 -18.16 -0.78
C SER A 228 21.55 -17.46 -2.00
N ASP A 229 22.39 -17.21 -3.00
CA ASP A 229 21.94 -16.69 -4.29
C ASP A 229 20.98 -17.68 -4.99
N ALA A 230 21.21 -18.99 -4.82
CA ALA A 230 20.34 -20.01 -5.40
C ALA A 230 18.92 -19.97 -4.82
N GLU A 231 18.78 -19.81 -3.50
CA GLU A 231 17.47 -19.66 -2.84
C GLU A 231 16.77 -18.39 -3.32
N GLN A 232 17.50 -17.28 -3.48
CA GLN A 232 16.95 -16.04 -3.98
C GLN A 232 16.47 -16.17 -5.45
N LEU A 233 17.26 -16.82 -6.31
CA LEU A 233 16.86 -17.08 -7.68
C LEU A 233 15.61 -17.96 -7.77
N GLN A 234 15.52 -18.97 -6.90
CA GLN A 234 14.34 -19.83 -6.84
C GLN A 234 13.11 -19.03 -6.44
N TYR A 235 13.22 -18.19 -5.40
CA TYR A 235 12.11 -17.33 -4.97
C TYR A 235 11.61 -16.42 -6.10
N TRP A 236 12.50 -15.74 -6.81
CA TRP A 236 12.15 -14.90 -7.96
C TRP A 236 11.40 -15.70 -9.04
N SER A 237 11.87 -16.90 -9.33
CA SER A 237 11.22 -17.79 -10.29
C SER A 237 9.82 -18.17 -9.83
N ASP A 238 9.69 -18.63 -8.60
CA ASP A 238 8.42 -19.10 -8.04
C ASP A 238 7.39 -17.97 -7.94
N PHE A 239 7.83 -16.76 -7.57
CA PHE A 239 6.96 -15.61 -7.48
C PHE A 239 6.42 -15.17 -8.86
N VAL A 240 7.28 -15.12 -9.88
CA VAL A 240 6.85 -14.81 -11.26
C VAL A 240 5.91 -15.88 -11.81
N ALA A 241 6.22 -17.16 -11.56
CA ALA A 241 5.34 -18.26 -11.93
C ALA A 241 3.97 -18.16 -11.23
N LEU A 242 3.94 -17.76 -9.95
CA LEU A 242 2.70 -17.52 -9.22
C LEU A 242 1.87 -16.42 -9.86
N ILE A 243 2.46 -15.28 -10.19
CA ILE A 243 1.77 -14.17 -10.87
C ILE A 243 1.08 -14.67 -12.15
N ILE A 244 1.80 -15.41 -12.98
CA ILE A 244 1.24 -15.94 -14.24
C ILE A 244 0.14 -16.97 -13.95
N LYS A 245 0.32 -17.83 -12.96
CA LYS A 245 -0.68 -18.81 -12.52
C LYS A 245 -1.98 -18.11 -12.10
N GLU A 246 -1.90 -17.06 -11.29
CA GLU A 246 -3.09 -16.34 -10.83
C GLU A 246 -3.76 -15.56 -11.97
N ALA A 247 -3.00 -14.97 -12.89
CA ALA A 247 -3.54 -14.37 -14.10
C ALA A 247 -4.33 -15.39 -14.95
N LYS A 248 -3.80 -16.62 -15.12
CA LYS A 248 -4.50 -17.72 -15.82
C LYS A 248 -5.76 -18.18 -15.10
N LYS A 249 -5.85 -18.05 -13.78
CA LYS A 249 -7.06 -18.30 -12.99
C LYS A 249 -8.10 -17.17 -13.10
N GLY A 250 -7.79 -16.11 -13.84
CA GLY A 250 -8.69 -14.96 -14.07
C GLY A 250 -8.49 -13.81 -13.10
N ALA A 251 -7.37 -13.77 -12.36
CA ALA A 251 -7.00 -12.59 -11.60
C ALA A 251 -6.67 -11.42 -12.55
N ASN A 252 -7.20 -10.24 -12.27
CA ASN A 252 -6.83 -9.03 -12.98
C ASN A 252 -5.64 -8.36 -12.30
N ILE A 253 -4.44 -8.64 -12.81
CA ILE A 253 -3.16 -8.13 -12.32
C ILE A 253 -2.75 -6.98 -13.22
N THR A 254 -2.85 -5.75 -12.74
CA THR A 254 -2.76 -4.55 -13.58
C THR A 254 -1.40 -3.87 -13.52
N GLY A 255 -0.49 -4.32 -12.64
CA GLY A 255 0.85 -3.77 -12.55
C GLY A 255 1.84 -4.65 -11.80
N PHE A 256 3.12 -4.53 -12.18
CA PHE A 256 4.24 -5.11 -11.45
C PHE A 256 5.41 -4.13 -11.46
N THR A 257 5.76 -3.61 -10.30
CA THR A 257 6.80 -2.60 -10.11
C THR A 257 7.89 -3.10 -9.16
N TRP A 258 9.15 -2.95 -9.59
CA TRP A 258 10.32 -3.15 -8.73
C TRP A 258 10.59 -1.88 -7.94
N TRP A 259 10.82 -2.01 -6.60
CA TRP A 259 11.07 -0.86 -5.74
C TRP A 259 12.52 -0.38 -5.81
N GLY A 260 12.91 0.02 -6.99
CA GLY A 260 14.22 0.59 -7.27
C GLY A 260 14.82 0.06 -8.57
N LEU A 261 15.85 0.76 -9.04
CA LEU A 261 16.53 0.44 -10.29
C LEU A 261 17.67 -0.57 -10.10
N TYR A 262 18.39 -0.47 -8.97
CA TYR A 262 19.55 -1.32 -8.67
C TYR A 262 19.91 -1.30 -7.18
N ASP A 263 20.55 -2.34 -6.68
CA ASP A 263 20.80 -2.60 -5.25
C ASP A 263 21.44 -1.42 -4.51
N SER A 264 22.44 -0.77 -5.11
CA SER A 264 23.16 0.33 -4.44
C SER A 264 22.34 1.60 -4.22
N LYS A 265 21.11 1.66 -4.76
CA LYS A 265 20.11 2.72 -4.54
C LYS A 265 18.82 2.23 -3.92
N SER A 266 18.75 0.95 -3.55
CA SER A 266 17.64 0.43 -2.77
C SER A 266 17.69 0.96 -1.32
N TRP A 267 16.54 1.14 -0.72
CA TRP A 267 16.43 1.47 0.71
C TRP A 267 17.01 0.36 1.62
N LEU A 268 16.99 -0.90 1.15
CA LEU A 268 17.61 -2.05 1.81
C LEU A 268 19.14 -2.08 1.67
N GLY A 269 19.72 -1.23 0.83
CA GLY A 269 21.15 -1.22 0.53
C GLY A 269 21.63 -2.48 -0.22
N THR A 270 22.94 -2.61 -0.35
CA THR A 270 23.56 -3.72 -1.12
C THR A 270 23.56 -5.07 -0.38
N ASN A 271 23.48 -5.07 0.94
CA ASN A 271 23.61 -6.29 1.76
C ASN A 271 22.48 -7.30 1.53
N GLY A 272 21.29 -6.81 1.19
CA GLY A 272 20.14 -7.67 0.89
C GLY A 272 20.13 -8.19 -0.55
N SER A 273 20.91 -7.60 -1.44
CA SER A 273 20.87 -7.87 -2.90
C SER A 273 19.44 -7.85 -3.48
N PRO A 274 18.62 -6.82 -3.15
CA PRO A 274 17.15 -6.91 -3.20
C PRO A 274 16.53 -6.76 -4.57
N LEU A 275 17.29 -6.31 -5.58
CA LEU A 275 16.77 -5.98 -6.90
C LEU A 275 17.38 -6.81 -8.01
N LEU A 276 16.98 -6.59 -9.25
CA LEU A 276 17.43 -7.32 -10.42
C LEU A 276 18.77 -6.86 -10.99
N CYS A 277 19.20 -5.64 -10.63
CA CYS A 277 20.48 -5.07 -11.03
C CYS A 277 21.33 -4.73 -9.81
N GLY A 278 22.65 -4.82 -9.93
CA GLY A 278 23.61 -4.61 -8.85
C GLY A 278 23.96 -3.13 -8.60
N THR A 279 24.98 -2.63 -9.28
CA THR A 279 25.50 -1.25 -9.08
C THR A 279 24.95 -0.23 -10.07
N SER A 280 24.34 -0.70 -11.15
CA SER A 280 23.69 0.13 -12.17
C SER A 280 22.68 -0.69 -12.97
N VAL A 281 21.82 -0.06 -13.75
CA VAL A 281 20.87 -0.75 -14.64
C VAL A 281 21.53 -1.61 -15.71
N LYS A 282 22.84 -1.40 -15.98
CA LYS A 282 23.62 -2.22 -16.91
C LYS A 282 24.21 -3.46 -16.25
N ASP A 283 24.32 -3.46 -14.94
CA ASP A 283 24.87 -4.56 -14.12
C ASP A 283 23.75 -5.54 -13.75
N LYS A 284 23.26 -6.28 -14.77
CA LYS A 284 22.16 -7.23 -14.62
C LYS A 284 22.63 -8.48 -13.88
N LYS A 285 21.97 -8.79 -12.77
CA LYS A 285 22.23 -9.98 -11.98
C LYS A 285 21.60 -11.24 -12.60
N PRO A 286 22.00 -12.45 -12.18
CA PRO A 286 21.32 -13.70 -12.58
C PRO A 286 19.80 -13.65 -12.37
N ALA A 287 19.33 -12.96 -11.32
CA ALA A 287 17.91 -12.77 -11.04
C ALA A 287 17.16 -12.09 -12.21
N TYR A 288 17.77 -11.11 -12.87
CA TYR A 288 17.16 -10.44 -14.03
C TYR A 288 16.83 -11.47 -15.15
N TYR A 289 17.79 -12.30 -15.48
CA TYR A 289 17.59 -13.30 -16.55
C TYR A 289 16.65 -14.41 -16.12
N LYS A 290 16.69 -14.81 -14.83
CA LYS A 290 15.79 -15.84 -14.30
C LYS A 290 14.34 -15.40 -14.34
N VAL A 291 14.04 -14.16 -13.94
CA VAL A 291 12.69 -13.59 -14.04
C VAL A 291 12.17 -13.63 -15.47
N ILE A 292 12.98 -13.19 -16.44
CA ILE A 292 12.59 -13.17 -17.85
C ILE A 292 12.38 -14.59 -18.39
N SER A 293 13.30 -15.53 -18.12
CA SER A 293 13.15 -16.91 -18.59
C SER A 293 11.92 -17.58 -17.98
N THR A 294 11.68 -17.40 -16.69
CA THR A 294 10.48 -17.94 -16.03
C THR A 294 9.20 -17.36 -16.60
N ALA A 295 9.16 -16.04 -16.83
CA ALA A 295 7.99 -15.40 -17.44
C ALA A 295 7.72 -15.97 -18.85
N TYR A 296 8.76 -16.17 -19.64
CA TYR A 296 8.64 -16.75 -20.96
C TYR A 296 8.19 -18.22 -20.93
N GLU A 297 8.77 -19.04 -20.04
CA GLU A 297 8.43 -20.45 -19.88
C GLU A 297 6.95 -20.65 -19.49
N HIS A 298 6.45 -19.85 -18.53
CA HIS A 298 5.08 -20.00 -18.01
C HIS A 298 4.00 -19.22 -18.78
N TYR A 299 4.38 -18.29 -19.65
CA TYR A 299 3.39 -17.53 -20.43
C TYR A 299 2.69 -18.41 -21.46
N TRP A 300 3.39 -19.36 -22.06
CA TRP A 300 2.91 -20.20 -23.14
C TRP A 300 2.33 -21.54 -22.70
N ASP A 301 2.56 -21.97 -21.47
CA ASP A 301 1.95 -23.18 -20.88
C ASP A 301 0.48 -22.93 -20.47
#